data_23ae37325e29045b76a8c906626f639e
#
_entry.id   23ae37325e29045b76a8c906626f639e
#
_cell.length_a   1.000
_cell.length_b   1.000
_cell.length_c   1.000
_cell.angle_alpha   90.00
_cell.angle_beta   90.00
_cell.angle_gamma   90.00
#
_symmetry.space_group_name_H-M   'P 1'
#
loop_
_entity.id
_entity.type
_entity.pdbx_description
1 polymer ?
#
loop_
_entity_poly.entity_id
_entity_poly.type
_entity_poly.pdbx_seq_one_letter_code
_entity_poly.pdbx_strand_id
1 'polypeptide(L)'
;IEVQAPSNYTHLVARHDINNMDEVKFAISKIVKCAKKCGKLIVATGDAHTLNKEDKIYREIIVNQNVPGKGRHPLARYLNTPGYNTIPDQYFRTTDEMLEEFTFLGEDLAYEIVVENPNKFPDMVEDIEVIIDTGGIPFSPRIDKSVETVTDLVYTKASSWYGEPLPYNIEERIAKELYGDAVYRCTKDEILRKNPDISSEELERLS
;
A
#
# COMPACT_ATOMS: atom_id res chain seq x y z
N ILE A 1 -7.02 -20.12 -6.35
CA ILE A 1 -7.63 -19.01 -7.12
C ILE A 1 -8.35 -18.11 -6.15
N GLU A 2 -8.01 -16.83 -6.18
CA GLU A 2 -8.67 -15.78 -5.40
C GLU A 2 -9.82 -15.17 -6.19
N VAL A 3 -10.94 -14.89 -5.52
CA VAL A 3 -12.03 -14.08 -6.00
C VAL A 3 -12.41 -13.05 -4.95
N GLN A 4 -12.54 -11.80 -5.35
CA GLN A 4 -12.89 -10.73 -4.44
C GLN A 4 -14.41 -10.50 -4.38
N ALA A 5 -14.86 -9.86 -3.30
CA ALA A 5 -16.27 -9.47 -3.13
C ALA A 5 -16.76 -8.66 -4.36
N PRO A 6 -17.94 -8.96 -4.92
CA PRO A 6 -18.48 -8.24 -6.06
C PRO A 6 -18.50 -6.72 -5.91
N SER A 7 -18.79 -6.20 -4.71
CA SER A 7 -18.80 -4.76 -4.42
C SER A 7 -17.45 -4.07 -4.61
N ASN A 8 -16.33 -4.81 -4.59
CA ASN A 8 -15.02 -4.25 -4.93
C ASN A 8 -14.93 -3.80 -6.40
N TYR A 9 -15.84 -4.24 -7.26
CA TYR A 9 -15.86 -3.93 -8.69
C TYR A 9 -16.90 -2.86 -9.08
N THR A 10 -17.54 -2.21 -8.11
CA THR A 10 -18.53 -1.13 -8.38
C THR A 10 -17.96 -0.02 -9.25
N HIS A 11 -16.66 0.25 -9.14
CA HIS A 11 -15.94 1.22 -9.95
C HIS A 11 -15.94 0.88 -11.45
N LEU A 12 -15.99 -0.40 -11.84
CA LEU A 12 -16.04 -0.82 -13.24
C LEU A 12 -17.41 -0.52 -13.85
N VAL A 13 -18.48 -0.65 -13.04
CA VAL A 13 -19.83 -0.28 -13.45
C VAL A 13 -19.95 1.23 -13.61
N ALA A 14 -19.44 1.99 -12.63
CA ALA A 14 -19.43 3.44 -12.69
C ALA A 14 -18.67 3.98 -13.92
N ARG A 15 -17.64 3.28 -14.37
CA ARG A 15 -16.84 3.60 -15.56
C ARG A 15 -17.48 3.19 -16.89
N HIS A 16 -18.58 2.45 -16.85
CA HIS A 16 -19.15 1.80 -18.03
C HIS A 16 -18.22 0.77 -18.72
N ASP A 17 -17.22 0.24 -18.01
CA ASP A 17 -16.43 -0.89 -18.49
C ASP A 17 -17.25 -2.18 -18.44
N ILE A 18 -18.20 -2.26 -17.49
CA ILE A 18 -19.18 -3.31 -17.30
C ILE A 18 -20.55 -2.63 -17.12
N ASN A 19 -21.62 -3.21 -17.65
CA ASN A 19 -22.93 -2.53 -17.66
C ASN A 19 -23.61 -2.51 -16.28
N ASN A 20 -23.45 -3.56 -15.48
CA ASN A 20 -24.11 -3.68 -14.17
C ASN A 20 -23.41 -4.71 -13.28
N MET A 21 -23.85 -4.78 -12.02
CA MET A 21 -23.30 -5.74 -11.05
C MET A 21 -23.63 -7.21 -11.35
N ASP A 22 -24.66 -7.49 -12.12
CA ASP A 22 -24.98 -8.88 -12.51
C ASP A 22 -23.94 -9.43 -13.48
N GLU A 23 -23.38 -8.60 -14.35
CA GLU A 23 -22.25 -8.98 -15.20
C GLU A 23 -20.98 -9.27 -14.40
N VAL A 24 -20.72 -8.50 -13.32
CA VAL A 24 -19.62 -8.76 -12.38
C VAL A 24 -19.82 -10.15 -11.73
N LYS A 25 -20.99 -10.40 -11.16
CA LYS A 25 -21.35 -11.67 -10.54
C LYS A 25 -21.25 -12.84 -11.53
N PHE A 26 -21.70 -12.62 -12.76
CA PHE A 26 -21.58 -13.60 -13.83
C PHE A 26 -20.11 -13.93 -14.17
N ALA A 27 -19.25 -12.92 -14.26
CA ALA A 27 -17.82 -13.11 -14.51
C ALA A 27 -17.17 -13.91 -13.37
N ILE A 28 -17.45 -13.56 -12.11
CA ILE A 28 -16.98 -14.29 -10.94
C ILE A 28 -17.47 -15.75 -10.97
N SER A 29 -18.76 -15.97 -11.28
CA SER A 29 -19.32 -17.33 -11.40
C SER A 29 -18.60 -18.17 -12.45
N LYS A 30 -18.21 -17.57 -13.57
CA LYS A 30 -17.41 -18.25 -14.60
C LYS A 30 -16.01 -18.61 -14.11
N ILE A 31 -15.34 -17.70 -13.40
CA ILE A 31 -14.02 -17.94 -12.81
C ILE A 31 -14.10 -19.10 -11.82
N VAL A 32 -15.06 -19.07 -10.90
CA VAL A 32 -15.29 -20.11 -9.90
C VAL A 32 -15.57 -21.47 -10.57
N LYS A 33 -16.45 -21.50 -11.57
CA LYS A 33 -16.76 -22.72 -12.32
C LYS A 33 -15.55 -23.28 -13.08
N CYS A 34 -14.74 -22.41 -13.65
CA CYS A 34 -13.51 -22.82 -14.34
C CYS A 34 -12.48 -23.37 -13.35
N ALA A 35 -12.27 -22.68 -12.23
CA ALA A 35 -11.35 -23.11 -11.17
C ALA A 35 -11.74 -24.50 -10.60
N LYS A 36 -13.02 -24.73 -10.32
CA LYS A 36 -13.52 -26.05 -9.91
C LYS A 36 -13.24 -27.14 -10.95
N LYS A 37 -13.48 -26.85 -12.23
CA LYS A 37 -13.15 -27.81 -13.32
C LYS A 37 -11.66 -28.13 -13.39
N CYS A 38 -10.81 -27.19 -13.03
CA CYS A 38 -9.35 -27.36 -12.99
C CYS A 38 -8.85 -27.95 -11.65
N GLY A 39 -9.74 -28.31 -10.73
CA GLY A 39 -9.38 -28.85 -9.41
C GLY A 39 -8.58 -27.86 -8.55
N LYS A 40 -8.79 -26.53 -8.72
CA LYS A 40 -8.08 -25.52 -7.96
C LYS A 40 -8.90 -25.06 -6.76
N LEU A 41 -8.22 -24.90 -5.62
CA LEU A 41 -8.80 -24.28 -4.43
C LEU A 41 -9.23 -22.84 -4.76
N ILE A 42 -10.41 -22.44 -4.30
CA ILE A 42 -10.95 -21.09 -4.51
C ILE A 42 -11.15 -20.45 -3.15
N VAL A 43 -10.65 -19.24 -2.98
CA VAL A 43 -10.74 -18.47 -1.74
C VAL A 43 -11.39 -17.13 -2.06
N ALA A 44 -12.41 -16.76 -1.29
CA ALA A 44 -13.01 -15.44 -1.36
C ALA A 44 -12.28 -14.49 -0.40
N THR A 45 -11.91 -13.30 -0.89
CA THR A 45 -11.22 -12.27 -0.09
C THR A 45 -11.92 -10.92 -0.16
N GLY A 46 -11.74 -10.11 0.89
CA GLY A 46 -12.30 -8.76 0.96
C GLY A 46 -11.40 -7.69 0.35
N ASP A 47 -10.09 -7.95 0.22
CA ASP A 47 -9.10 -6.95 -0.19
C ASP A 47 -9.26 -5.63 0.60
N ALA A 48 -9.33 -5.76 1.94
CA ALA A 48 -9.65 -4.66 2.83
C ALA A 48 -8.58 -3.57 2.84
N HIS A 49 -8.99 -2.32 2.63
CA HIS A 49 -8.15 -1.13 2.66
C HIS A 49 -8.62 -0.10 3.67
N THR A 50 -9.81 -0.28 4.23
CA THR A 50 -10.37 0.52 5.30
C THR A 50 -11.01 -0.39 6.34
N LEU A 51 -11.13 0.07 7.58
CA LEU A 51 -11.78 -0.71 8.64
C LEU A 51 -13.29 -0.70 8.47
N ASN A 52 -13.88 0.48 8.39
CA ASN A 52 -15.32 0.65 8.25
C ASN A 52 -15.67 1.14 6.84
N LYS A 53 -16.92 0.96 6.45
CA LYS A 53 -17.43 1.40 5.15
C LYS A 53 -17.34 2.92 4.99
N GLU A 54 -17.58 3.65 6.07
CA GLU A 54 -17.55 5.11 6.13
C GLU A 54 -16.13 5.67 5.95
N ASP A 55 -15.10 4.90 6.30
CA ASP A 55 -13.70 5.29 6.20
C ASP A 55 -13.22 5.42 4.73
N LYS A 56 -14.03 4.99 3.78
CA LYS A 56 -13.79 5.14 2.35
C LYS A 56 -13.41 6.57 1.96
N ILE A 57 -14.00 7.57 2.62
CA ILE A 57 -13.69 8.98 2.37
C ILE A 57 -12.22 9.32 2.67
N TYR A 58 -11.64 8.75 3.70
CA TYR A 58 -10.22 8.96 4.04
C TYR A 58 -9.31 8.37 2.95
N ARG A 59 -9.67 7.19 2.46
CA ARG A 59 -8.95 6.56 1.34
C ARG A 59 -9.06 7.40 0.07
N GLU A 60 -10.22 7.96 -0.23
CA GLU A 60 -10.42 8.87 -1.37
C GLU A 60 -9.52 10.11 -1.28
N ILE A 61 -9.36 10.69 -0.08
CA ILE A 61 -8.45 11.82 0.15
C ILE A 61 -7.00 11.39 -0.13
N ILE A 62 -6.56 10.26 0.44
CA ILE A 62 -5.19 9.75 0.26
C ILE A 62 -4.91 9.44 -1.21
N VAL A 63 -5.83 8.75 -1.87
CA VAL A 63 -5.72 8.41 -3.30
C VAL A 63 -5.62 9.66 -4.18
N ASN A 64 -6.28 10.74 -3.80
CA ASN A 64 -6.28 11.99 -4.56
C ASN A 64 -5.06 12.89 -4.29
N GLN A 65 -4.23 12.56 -3.31
CA GLN A 65 -3.01 13.30 -3.02
C GLN A 65 -1.96 13.15 -4.14
N ASN A 66 -1.15 14.18 -4.29
CA ASN A 66 0.01 14.09 -5.19
C ASN A 66 1.08 13.18 -4.59
N VAL A 67 1.55 12.25 -5.38
CA VAL A 67 2.70 11.41 -5.02
C VAL A 67 3.97 12.14 -5.44
N PRO A 68 4.95 12.33 -4.55
CA PRO A 68 6.20 12.99 -4.89
C PRO A 68 6.84 12.38 -6.15
N GLY A 69 7.14 13.23 -7.12
CA GLY A 69 7.83 12.85 -8.37
C GLY A 69 7.02 12.10 -9.43
N LYS A 70 5.79 11.65 -9.16
CA LYS A 70 5.04 10.78 -10.10
C LYS A 70 3.56 11.14 -10.33
N GLY A 71 3.11 12.28 -9.86
CA GLY A 71 1.69 12.63 -10.01
C GLY A 71 0.81 11.98 -8.96
N ARG A 72 -0.37 11.49 -9.33
CA ARG A 72 -1.37 10.94 -8.41
C ARG A 72 -1.45 9.41 -8.49
N HIS A 73 -2.04 8.83 -7.45
CA HIS A 73 -2.38 7.40 -7.46
C HIS A 73 -3.22 7.04 -8.70
N PRO A 74 -3.06 5.85 -9.32
CA PRO A 74 -3.83 5.46 -10.50
C PRO A 74 -5.34 5.57 -10.35
N LEU A 75 -5.88 5.33 -9.14
CA LEU A 75 -7.31 5.49 -8.86
C LEU A 75 -7.78 6.95 -8.82
N ALA A 76 -6.88 7.92 -8.63
CA ALA A 76 -7.24 9.34 -8.54
C ALA A 76 -7.88 9.87 -9.82
N ARG A 77 -7.48 9.35 -10.98
CA ARG A 77 -8.07 9.74 -12.26
C ARG A 77 -9.58 9.48 -12.31
N TYR A 78 -10.07 8.48 -11.58
CA TYR A 78 -11.46 8.11 -11.55
C TYR A 78 -12.29 9.03 -10.65
N LEU A 79 -11.73 9.52 -9.57
CA LEU A 79 -12.39 10.44 -8.65
C LEU A 79 -12.72 11.81 -9.31
N ASN A 80 -11.99 12.17 -10.36
CA ASN A 80 -12.12 13.46 -11.03
C ASN A 80 -12.79 13.38 -12.41
N THR A 81 -13.32 12.22 -12.79
CA THR A 81 -14.04 12.04 -14.05
C THR A 81 -15.54 12.31 -13.84
N PRO A 82 -16.19 13.17 -14.64
CA PRO A 82 -17.64 13.40 -14.53
C PRO A 82 -18.44 12.08 -14.60
N GLY A 83 -19.35 11.89 -13.66
CA GLY A 83 -20.14 10.65 -13.53
C GLY A 83 -19.41 9.49 -12.86
N TYR A 84 -18.19 9.70 -12.41
CA TYR A 84 -17.34 8.69 -11.81
C TYR A 84 -16.61 9.24 -10.57
N ASN A 85 -17.28 9.26 -9.44
CA ASN A 85 -16.78 9.89 -8.20
C ASN A 85 -16.54 8.87 -7.08
N THR A 86 -16.08 7.66 -7.40
CA THR A 86 -15.91 6.66 -6.35
C THR A 86 -14.72 5.73 -6.63
N ILE A 87 -14.17 5.21 -5.56
CA ILE A 87 -13.19 4.12 -5.55
C ILE A 87 -13.88 2.83 -5.11
N PRO A 88 -13.25 1.65 -5.25
CA PRO A 88 -13.80 0.37 -4.79
C PRO A 88 -14.22 0.38 -3.32
N ASP A 89 -15.28 -0.36 -3.00
CA ASP A 89 -15.72 -0.59 -1.63
C ASP A 89 -14.91 -1.73 -1.00
N GLN A 90 -13.75 -1.37 -0.44
CA GLN A 90 -12.76 -2.30 0.11
C GLN A 90 -12.62 -2.10 1.62
N TYR A 91 -13.72 -2.16 2.35
CA TYR A 91 -13.70 -2.17 3.83
C TYR A 91 -13.55 -3.60 4.37
N PHE A 92 -13.15 -3.70 5.62
CA PHE A 92 -13.06 -4.98 6.32
C PHE A 92 -14.46 -5.54 6.58
N ARG A 93 -14.82 -6.61 5.88
CA ARG A 93 -16.11 -7.29 6.01
C ARG A 93 -16.03 -8.40 7.03
N THR A 94 -17.09 -8.55 7.81
CA THR A 94 -17.31 -9.72 8.64
C THR A 94 -17.57 -10.95 7.79
N THR A 95 -17.52 -12.14 8.39
CA THR A 95 -17.85 -13.39 7.68
C THR A 95 -19.25 -13.37 7.10
N ASP A 96 -20.23 -12.85 7.85
CA ASP A 96 -21.61 -12.76 7.40
C ASP A 96 -21.77 -11.82 6.19
N GLU A 97 -21.12 -10.66 6.23
CA GLU A 97 -21.09 -9.73 5.10
C GLU A 97 -20.39 -10.35 3.87
N MET A 98 -19.32 -11.12 4.08
CA MET A 98 -18.69 -11.83 2.97
C MET A 98 -19.60 -12.94 2.41
N LEU A 99 -20.31 -13.67 3.23
CA LEU A 99 -21.30 -14.67 2.77
C LEU A 99 -22.42 -14.01 1.97
N GLU A 100 -22.91 -12.84 2.41
CA GLU A 100 -23.92 -12.07 1.67
C GLU A 100 -23.46 -11.66 0.28
N GLU A 101 -22.21 -11.20 0.16
CA GLU A 101 -21.59 -10.83 -1.14
C GLU A 101 -21.58 -11.99 -2.15
N PHE A 102 -21.49 -13.22 -1.69
CA PHE A 102 -21.38 -14.41 -2.54
C PHE A 102 -22.65 -15.26 -2.63
N THR A 103 -23.79 -14.81 -2.08
CA THR A 103 -25.09 -15.54 -2.14
C THR A 103 -25.51 -15.92 -3.55
N PHE A 104 -25.11 -15.18 -4.57
CA PHE A 104 -25.40 -15.46 -5.99
C PHE A 104 -24.78 -16.77 -6.51
N LEU A 105 -23.84 -17.37 -5.78
CA LEU A 105 -23.26 -18.68 -6.08
C LEU A 105 -24.05 -19.85 -5.45
N GLY A 106 -25.02 -19.55 -4.57
CA GLY A 106 -25.68 -20.51 -3.70
C GLY A 106 -24.98 -20.68 -2.35
N GLU A 107 -25.74 -21.04 -1.31
CA GLU A 107 -25.27 -21.06 0.07
C GLU A 107 -24.05 -21.98 0.28
N ASP A 108 -24.13 -23.22 -0.22
CA ASP A 108 -23.06 -24.20 -0.04
C ASP A 108 -21.72 -23.72 -0.65
N LEU A 109 -21.78 -23.17 -1.87
CA LEU A 109 -20.58 -22.73 -2.55
C LEU A 109 -20.04 -21.43 -1.97
N ALA A 110 -20.92 -20.51 -1.53
CA ALA A 110 -20.51 -19.31 -0.82
C ALA A 110 -19.78 -19.69 0.49
N TYR A 111 -20.35 -20.63 1.28
CA TYR A 111 -19.73 -21.09 2.51
C TYR A 111 -18.38 -21.79 2.24
N GLU A 112 -18.31 -22.64 1.22
CA GLU A 112 -17.06 -23.30 0.82
C GLU A 112 -15.93 -22.28 0.56
N ILE A 113 -16.18 -21.24 -0.24
CA ILE A 113 -15.13 -20.32 -0.66
C ILE A 113 -14.83 -19.20 0.35
N VAL A 114 -15.81 -18.84 1.20
CA VAL A 114 -15.65 -17.77 2.22
C VAL A 114 -15.13 -18.33 3.53
N VAL A 115 -15.51 -19.53 3.93
CA VAL A 115 -15.21 -20.10 5.26
C VAL A 115 -14.29 -21.31 5.16
N GLU A 116 -14.70 -22.35 4.47
CA GLU A 116 -13.95 -23.61 4.51
C GLU A 116 -12.58 -23.50 3.83
N ASN A 117 -12.54 -22.98 2.62
CA ASN A 117 -11.30 -22.93 1.84
C ASN A 117 -10.27 -21.97 2.41
N PRO A 118 -10.62 -20.78 2.96
CA PRO A 118 -9.68 -19.97 3.70
C PRO A 118 -9.05 -20.66 4.91
N ASN A 119 -9.81 -21.53 5.60
CA ASN A 119 -9.27 -22.33 6.70
C ASN A 119 -8.41 -23.51 6.24
N LYS A 120 -8.70 -24.08 5.06
CA LYS A 120 -7.87 -25.14 4.45
C LYS A 120 -6.55 -24.60 3.86
N PHE A 121 -6.54 -23.34 3.46
CA PHE A 121 -5.38 -22.74 2.77
C PHE A 121 -4.11 -22.73 3.63
N PRO A 122 -4.15 -22.33 4.92
CA PRO A 122 -2.98 -22.38 5.79
C PRO A 122 -2.39 -23.79 5.96
N ASP A 123 -3.22 -24.82 5.96
CA ASP A 123 -2.79 -26.23 6.08
C ASP A 123 -1.99 -26.72 4.86
N MET A 124 -2.05 -25.98 3.75
CA MET A 124 -1.27 -26.25 2.54
C MET A 124 0.09 -25.55 2.53
N VAL A 125 0.35 -24.68 3.51
CA VAL A 125 1.60 -23.97 3.64
C VAL A 125 2.58 -24.83 4.40
N GLU A 126 3.72 -25.11 3.80
CA GLU A 126 4.79 -25.89 4.40
C GLU A 126 5.93 -24.96 4.80
N ASP A 127 6.60 -25.29 5.91
CA ASP A 127 7.86 -24.65 6.27
C ASP A 127 8.93 -25.08 5.27
N ILE A 128 9.55 -24.11 4.63
CA ILE A 128 10.65 -24.37 3.71
C ILE A 128 11.97 -23.86 4.31
N GLU A 129 13.02 -24.66 4.17
CA GLU A 129 14.35 -24.17 4.46
C GLU A 129 14.83 -23.27 3.33
N VAL A 130 15.19 -22.03 3.66
CA VAL A 130 15.67 -21.06 2.67
C VAL A 130 17.07 -21.52 2.22
N ILE A 131 17.24 -21.73 0.91
CA ILE A 131 18.50 -22.23 0.31
C ILE A 131 19.67 -21.27 0.58
N ILE A 132 19.39 -19.99 0.77
CA ILE A 132 20.41 -18.97 1.07
C ILE A 132 20.16 -18.45 2.49
N ASP A 133 21.03 -18.83 3.43
CA ASP A 133 21.04 -18.24 4.77
C ASP A 133 21.65 -16.82 4.68
N THR A 134 20.80 -15.83 4.86
CA THR A 134 21.21 -14.41 4.89
C THR A 134 21.43 -13.90 6.31
N GLY A 135 21.34 -14.76 7.33
CA GLY A 135 21.40 -14.36 8.75
C GLY A 135 20.27 -13.39 9.13
N GLY A 136 19.11 -13.49 8.47
CA GLY A 136 17.96 -12.61 8.67
C GLY A 136 18.08 -11.24 7.99
N ILE A 137 19.15 -10.99 7.24
CA ILE A 137 19.37 -9.74 6.51
C ILE A 137 18.96 -9.94 5.03
N PRO A 138 18.09 -9.10 4.46
CA PRO A 138 17.77 -9.18 3.04
C PRO A 138 19.01 -9.08 2.17
N PHE A 139 19.12 -9.96 1.19
CA PHE A 139 20.20 -9.87 0.22
C PHE A 139 19.97 -8.68 -0.71
N SER A 140 20.88 -7.70 -0.63
CA SER A 140 20.86 -6.53 -1.53
C SER A 140 22.02 -6.64 -2.52
N PRO A 141 21.76 -6.55 -3.82
CA PRO A 141 22.81 -6.55 -4.84
C PRO A 141 23.71 -5.31 -4.65
N ARG A 142 25.01 -5.49 -4.85
CA ARG A 142 25.94 -4.37 -4.87
C ARG A 142 25.85 -3.67 -6.23
N ILE A 143 25.47 -2.41 -6.21
CA ILE A 143 25.44 -1.55 -7.41
C ILE A 143 26.51 -0.47 -7.17
N ASP A 144 27.45 -0.39 -8.10
CA ASP A 144 28.53 0.61 -8.02
C ASP A 144 27.96 2.02 -7.91
N LYS A 145 28.53 2.80 -6.98
CA LYS A 145 28.14 4.20 -6.71
C LYS A 145 26.67 4.40 -6.33
N SER A 146 26.00 3.35 -5.85
CA SER A 146 24.58 3.47 -5.46
C SER A 146 24.38 4.47 -4.30
N VAL A 147 25.27 4.45 -3.32
CA VAL A 147 25.22 5.35 -2.15
C VAL A 147 25.40 6.80 -2.57
N GLU A 148 26.44 7.07 -3.35
CA GLU A 148 26.72 8.41 -3.88
C GLU A 148 25.56 8.92 -4.74
N THR A 149 25.04 8.07 -5.63
CA THR A 149 23.93 8.43 -6.51
C THR A 149 22.67 8.76 -5.71
N VAL A 150 22.32 7.94 -4.71
CA VAL A 150 21.15 8.19 -3.86
C VAL A 150 21.35 9.46 -3.05
N THR A 151 22.54 9.67 -2.48
CA THR A 151 22.86 10.86 -1.73
C THR A 151 22.68 12.12 -2.58
N ASP A 152 23.26 12.16 -3.77
CA ASP A 152 23.15 13.30 -4.70
C ASP A 152 21.69 13.57 -5.09
N LEU A 153 20.93 12.53 -5.39
CA LEU A 153 19.51 12.67 -5.73
C LEU A 153 18.68 13.23 -4.57
N VAL A 154 18.92 12.75 -3.36
CA VAL A 154 18.20 13.19 -2.16
C VAL A 154 18.50 14.66 -1.86
N TYR A 155 19.79 15.05 -1.79
CA TYR A 155 20.19 16.42 -1.51
C TYR A 155 19.75 17.39 -2.61
N THR A 156 19.92 17.04 -3.88
CA THR A 156 19.43 17.85 -5.01
C THR A 156 17.93 18.09 -4.89
N LYS A 157 17.16 17.05 -4.56
CA LYS A 157 15.72 17.19 -4.40
C LYS A 157 15.31 18.00 -3.20
N ALA A 158 15.97 17.79 -2.06
CA ALA A 158 15.74 18.55 -0.85
C ALA A 158 16.04 20.04 -1.06
N SER A 159 17.17 20.38 -1.65
CA SER A 159 17.54 21.79 -1.96
C SER A 159 16.52 22.44 -2.91
N SER A 160 15.98 21.69 -3.86
CA SER A 160 14.95 22.21 -4.77
C SER A 160 13.62 22.54 -4.07
N TRP A 161 13.33 21.90 -2.93
CA TRP A 161 12.09 22.10 -2.18
C TRP A 161 12.23 23.11 -1.04
N TYR A 162 13.36 23.06 -0.34
CA TYR A 162 13.57 23.80 0.90
C TYR A 162 14.58 24.96 0.74
N GLY A 163 15.25 25.05 -0.42
CA GLY A 163 16.31 26.04 -0.66
C GLY A 163 17.67 25.64 -0.08
N GLU A 164 18.64 26.52 -0.22
CA GLU A 164 19.98 26.38 0.34
C GLU A 164 20.35 27.62 1.19
N PRO A 165 20.92 27.40 2.40
CA PRO A 165 21.19 26.09 3.02
C PRO A 165 19.91 25.38 3.41
N LEU A 166 19.95 24.04 3.48
CA LEU A 166 18.82 23.24 3.97
C LEU A 166 18.49 23.61 5.43
N PRO A 167 17.20 23.63 5.81
CA PRO A 167 16.83 23.70 7.22
C PRO A 167 17.45 22.56 8.02
N TYR A 168 17.96 22.86 9.22
CA TYR A 168 18.68 21.90 10.05
C TYR A 168 17.92 20.59 10.26
N ASN A 169 16.65 20.65 10.61
CA ASN A 169 15.80 19.47 10.84
C ASN A 169 15.65 18.59 9.59
N ILE A 170 15.67 19.17 8.40
CA ILE A 170 15.60 18.42 7.13
C ILE A 170 16.94 17.76 6.85
N GLU A 171 18.03 18.48 7.00
CA GLU A 171 19.38 17.96 6.79
C GLU A 171 19.71 16.85 7.78
N GLU A 172 19.40 17.04 9.07
CA GLU A 172 19.55 16.00 10.10
C GLU A 172 18.79 14.73 9.74
N ARG A 173 17.53 14.85 9.33
CA ARG A 173 16.71 13.71 8.96
C ARG A 173 17.27 12.97 7.75
N ILE A 174 17.71 13.67 6.74
CA ILE A 174 18.34 13.09 5.55
C ILE A 174 19.60 12.33 5.94
N ALA A 175 20.48 12.95 6.74
CA ALA A 175 21.72 12.33 7.15
C ALA A 175 21.50 11.06 8.02
N LYS A 176 20.53 11.10 8.93
CA LYS A 176 20.15 9.93 9.74
C LYS A 176 19.63 8.75 8.89
N GLU A 177 18.82 9.03 7.89
CA GLU A 177 18.29 7.99 6.99
C GLU A 177 19.37 7.42 6.05
N LEU A 178 20.30 8.25 5.57
CA LEU A 178 21.37 7.81 4.67
C LEU A 178 22.52 7.07 5.39
N TYR A 179 22.88 7.53 6.57
CA TYR A 179 24.12 7.10 7.25
C TYR A 179 23.88 6.45 8.62
N GLY A 180 22.66 6.49 9.13
CA GLY A 180 22.29 6.01 10.46
C GLY A 180 22.62 7.01 11.58
N ASP A 181 21.96 6.84 12.71
CA ASP A 181 22.08 7.75 13.87
C ASP A 181 23.51 7.85 14.46
N ALA A 182 24.30 6.80 14.31
CA ALA A 182 25.65 6.74 14.87
C ALA A 182 26.68 7.62 14.12
N VAL A 183 26.39 7.99 12.88
CA VAL A 183 27.34 8.69 12.00
C VAL A 183 27.07 10.20 11.98
N TYR A 184 25.80 10.60 12.16
CA TYR A 184 25.43 11.99 12.13
C TYR A 184 25.61 12.64 13.50
N ARG A 185 26.74 13.29 13.70
CA ARG A 185 27.02 14.16 14.87
C ARG A 185 27.35 15.55 14.36
N CYS A 186 26.42 16.46 14.47
CA CYS A 186 26.73 17.87 14.27
C CYS A 186 27.48 18.42 15.45
N THR A 187 28.55 19.18 15.17
CA THR A 187 29.16 20.02 16.19
C THR A 187 28.26 21.20 16.55
N LYS A 188 28.35 21.71 17.79
CA LYS A 188 27.60 22.92 18.21
C LYS A 188 27.78 24.10 17.24
N ASP A 189 28.97 24.26 16.69
CA ASP A 189 29.27 25.33 15.74
C ASP A 189 28.53 25.15 14.39
N GLU A 190 28.38 23.92 13.93
CA GLU A 190 27.62 23.61 12.70
C GLU A 190 26.13 23.82 12.90
N ILE A 191 25.59 23.46 14.07
CA ILE A 191 24.19 23.69 14.42
C ILE A 191 23.89 25.17 14.49
N LEU A 192 24.73 25.97 15.17
CA LEU A 192 24.61 27.42 15.28
C LEU A 192 24.74 28.14 13.93
N ARG A 193 25.65 27.67 13.07
CA ARG A 193 25.80 28.23 11.73
C ARG A 193 24.55 28.06 10.87
N LYS A 194 23.86 26.92 11.00
CA LYS A 194 22.64 26.59 10.23
C LYS A 194 21.38 27.16 10.85
N ASN A 195 21.36 27.35 12.16
CA ASN A 195 20.22 27.89 12.91
C ASN A 195 20.70 28.95 13.90
N PRO A 196 20.97 30.20 13.45
CA PRO A 196 21.54 31.24 14.31
C PRO A 196 20.66 31.61 15.51
N ASP A 197 19.35 31.39 15.39
CA ASP A 197 18.34 31.73 16.41
C ASP A 197 17.95 30.55 17.31
N ILE A 198 18.68 29.43 17.26
CA ILE A 198 18.39 28.24 18.09
C ILE A 198 18.58 28.53 19.57
N SER A 199 17.68 28.09 20.43
CA SER A 199 17.81 28.27 21.86
C SER A 199 18.97 27.44 22.44
N SER A 200 19.57 27.93 23.53
CA SER A 200 20.69 27.24 24.20
C SER A 200 20.29 25.81 24.67
N GLU A 201 19.04 25.66 25.08
CA GLU A 201 18.49 24.39 25.56
C GLU A 201 18.33 23.36 24.41
N GLU A 202 17.91 23.82 23.25
CA GLU A 202 17.78 23.00 22.04
C GLU A 202 19.14 22.69 21.41
N LEU A 203 20.08 23.63 21.46
CA LEU A 203 21.46 23.43 21.03
C LEU A 203 22.16 22.32 21.86
N GLU A 204 21.97 22.30 23.18
CA GLU A 204 22.52 21.24 24.04
C GLU A 204 21.89 19.87 23.80
N ARG A 205 20.62 19.82 23.44
CA ARG A 205 19.93 18.59 23.11
C ARG A 205 20.39 17.98 21.80
N LEU A 206 20.82 18.80 20.83
CA LEU A 206 21.18 18.39 19.46
C LEU A 206 22.71 18.20 19.29
N SER A 207 23.53 18.56 20.26
CA SER A 207 24.98 18.40 20.22
C SER A 207 25.44 17.23 21.09
#